data_422a14cfa84ac908881e52e4bd29bdd0
#
_entry.id   422a14cfa84ac908881e52e4bd29bdd0
#
_cell.length_a   1.000
_cell.length_b   1.000
_cell.length_c   1.000
_cell.angle_alpha   90.00
_cell.angle_beta   90.00
_cell.angle_gamma   90.00
#
_symmetry.space_group_name_H-M   'P 1'
#
loop_
_entity.id
_entity.type
_entity.pdbx_description
1 polymer ?
#
loop_
_entity_poly.entity_id
_entity_poly.type
_entity_poly.pdbx_seq_one_letter_code
_entity_poly.pdbx_strand_id
1 'polypeptide(L)'
;EKHLPLHPEVTRPAAKRGYNRRWQKARKSYLEAHPLCVQCAKQGKYVRATVVDHIIPHRGDQKLFWDQNNWQSLCKSCHDKKTLTEDINPTYTY
;
A
#
# COMPACT_ATOMS: atom_id res chain seq x y z
N GLU A 1 21.31 -5.29 -15.37
CA GLU A 1 21.37 -5.05 -14.76
C GLU A 1 21.95 -4.69 -14.12
N LYS A 2 22.12 -4.29 -14.18
CA LYS A 2 22.59 -4.00 -13.54
C LYS A 2 22.67 -3.42 -12.76
N HIS A 3 22.43 -3.33 -12.42
CA HIS A 3 22.48 -2.60 -11.51
C HIS A 3 22.73 -2.77 -10.34
N LEU A 4 22.93 -2.02 -10.16
CA LEU A 4 23.40 -2.26 -8.92
C LEU A 4 22.37 -2.16 -7.90
N PRO A 5 22.03 -3.22 -7.27
CA PRO A 5 21.03 -3.16 -6.23
C PRO A 5 21.62 -2.52 -5.00
N LEU A 6 20.98 -1.44 -4.60
CA LEU A 6 21.31 -0.82 -3.35
C LEU A 6 20.67 -1.56 -2.21
N HIS A 7 19.56 -2.23 -2.48
CA HIS A 7 18.78 -2.91 -1.47
C HIS A 7 18.07 -4.09 -2.10
N PRO A 8 18.11 -5.30 -1.53
CA PRO A 8 17.51 -6.47 -2.17
C PRO A 8 16.04 -6.30 -2.50
N GLU A 9 15.26 -5.66 -1.61
CA GLU A 9 13.86 -5.48 -1.89
C GLU A 9 13.61 -4.55 -3.07
N VAL A 10 14.49 -3.58 -3.27
CA VAL A 10 14.34 -2.65 -4.38
C VAL A 10 14.51 -3.33 -5.71
N THR A 11 15.38 -4.34 -5.77
CA THR A 11 15.69 -5.01 -7.02
C THR A 11 14.80 -6.19 -7.31
N ARG A 12 14.01 -6.64 -6.34
CA ARG A 12 13.11 -7.77 -6.57
C ARG A 12 11.91 -7.36 -7.40
N PRO A 13 11.41 -8.23 -8.27
CA PRO A 13 10.12 -8.00 -8.90
C PRO A 13 9.04 -7.82 -7.84
N ALA A 14 8.03 -7.03 -8.16
CA ALA A 14 6.95 -6.76 -7.24
C ALA A 14 6.29 -8.02 -6.72
N ALA A 15 6.15 -9.04 -7.56
CA ALA A 15 5.53 -10.30 -7.18
C ALA A 15 6.29 -10.98 -6.04
N LYS A 16 7.62 -10.88 -6.03
CA LYS A 16 8.43 -11.50 -4.98
C LYS A 16 8.45 -10.71 -3.69
N ARG A 17 7.98 -9.46 -3.72
CA ARG A 17 7.82 -8.65 -2.51
C ARG A 17 6.44 -8.78 -1.90
N GLY A 18 5.59 -9.66 -2.44
CA GLY A 18 4.24 -9.86 -1.96
C GLY A 18 3.16 -9.25 -2.83
N TYR A 19 3.52 -8.40 -3.80
CA TYR A 19 2.57 -7.73 -4.69
C TYR A 19 2.29 -8.58 -5.92
N ASN A 20 1.84 -9.80 -5.68
CA ASN A 20 1.58 -10.79 -6.72
C ASN A 20 0.08 -10.81 -7.06
N ARG A 21 -0.34 -11.83 -7.82
CA ARG A 21 -1.74 -11.98 -8.22
C ARG A 21 -2.67 -12.16 -7.01
N ARG A 22 -2.20 -12.84 -6.00
CA ARG A 22 -2.96 -13.01 -4.76
C ARG A 22 -3.24 -11.66 -4.11
N TRP A 23 -2.24 -10.78 -4.08
CA TRP A 23 -2.40 -9.43 -3.56
C TRP A 23 -3.36 -8.61 -4.41
N GLN A 24 -3.24 -8.70 -5.75
CA GLN A 24 -4.14 -7.96 -6.63
C GLN A 24 -5.60 -8.33 -6.39
N LYS A 25 -5.85 -9.61 -6.17
CA LYS A 25 -7.19 -10.08 -5.88
C LYS A 25 -7.67 -9.59 -4.51
N ALA A 26 -6.81 -9.68 -3.53
CA ALA A 26 -7.14 -9.27 -2.16
C ALA A 26 -7.44 -7.77 -2.08
N ARG A 27 -6.63 -6.93 -2.74
CA ARG A 27 -6.85 -5.49 -2.69
C ARG A 27 -8.13 -5.09 -3.41
N LYS A 28 -8.45 -5.76 -4.50
CA LYS A 28 -9.69 -5.50 -5.22
C LYS A 28 -10.89 -5.78 -4.34
N SER A 29 -10.90 -6.91 -3.68
CA SER A 29 -11.99 -7.28 -2.76
C SER A 29 -12.09 -6.29 -1.60
N TYR A 30 -10.97 -5.88 -1.06
CA TYR A 30 -10.95 -4.92 0.04
C TYR A 30 -11.54 -3.58 -0.40
N LEU A 31 -11.15 -3.08 -1.57
CA LEU A 31 -11.67 -1.82 -2.08
C LEU A 31 -13.15 -1.89 -2.40
N GLU A 32 -13.65 -3.05 -2.80
CA GLU A 32 -15.09 -3.22 -3.01
C GLU A 32 -15.86 -3.13 -1.71
N ALA A 33 -15.28 -3.64 -0.63
CA ALA A 33 -15.91 -3.57 0.69
C ALA A 33 -15.70 -2.22 1.37
N HIS A 34 -14.60 -1.52 1.05
CA HIS A 34 -14.23 -0.24 1.66
C HIS A 34 -13.89 0.75 0.56
N PRO A 35 -14.90 1.27 -0.16
CA PRO A 35 -14.65 2.02 -1.39
C PRO A 35 -14.21 3.47 -1.20
N LEU A 36 -14.33 4.02 0.00
CA LEU A 36 -14.03 5.43 0.21
C LEU A 36 -12.71 5.63 0.94
N CYS A 37 -12.01 6.69 0.56
CA CYS A 37 -10.77 7.09 1.22
C CYS A 37 -11.03 7.44 2.68
N VAL A 38 -10.35 6.76 3.61
CA VAL A 38 -10.59 6.97 5.04
C VAL A 38 -10.15 8.35 5.50
N GLN A 39 -9.09 8.90 4.90
CA GLN A 39 -8.60 10.23 5.28
C GLN A 39 -9.54 11.33 4.79
N CYS A 40 -10.03 11.21 3.57
CA CYS A 40 -11.01 12.17 3.06
C CYS A 40 -12.30 12.10 3.86
N ALA A 41 -12.73 10.90 4.24
CA ALA A 41 -13.94 10.72 5.02
C ALA A 41 -13.84 11.44 6.38
N LYS A 42 -12.67 11.44 6.98
CA LYS A 42 -12.44 12.17 8.24
C LYS A 42 -12.65 13.67 8.08
N GLN A 43 -12.51 14.18 6.85
CA GLN A 43 -12.70 15.59 6.55
C GLN A 43 -14.10 15.86 5.98
N GLY A 44 -14.99 14.88 6.03
CA GLY A 44 -16.34 15.02 5.51
C GLY A 44 -16.44 14.92 4.00
N LYS A 45 -15.42 14.41 3.35
CA LYS A 45 -15.39 14.27 1.90
C LYS A 45 -15.54 12.81 1.49
N TYR A 46 -16.31 12.56 0.45
CA TYR A 46 -16.56 11.21 -0.04
C TYR A 46 -15.77 11.01 -1.34
N VAL A 47 -14.53 10.62 -1.21
CA VAL A 47 -13.64 10.41 -2.34
C VAL A 47 -13.35 8.93 -2.49
N ARG A 48 -13.48 8.43 -3.71
CA ARG A 48 -13.27 7.01 -3.99
C ARG A 48 -11.80 6.64 -3.78
N ALA A 49 -11.58 5.55 -3.05
CA ALA A 49 -10.24 5.03 -2.84
C ALA A 49 -9.80 4.20 -4.03
N THR A 50 -8.53 4.28 -4.35
CA THR A 50 -7.92 3.48 -5.42
C THR A 50 -6.72 2.70 -4.94
N VAL A 51 -6.30 2.92 -3.70
CA VAL A 51 -5.11 2.30 -3.13
C VAL A 51 -5.48 1.62 -1.83
N VAL A 52 -4.99 0.40 -1.62
CA VAL A 52 -4.99 -0.23 -0.29
C VAL A 52 -3.60 0.03 0.29
N ASP A 53 -3.57 0.79 1.38
CA ASP A 53 -2.35 1.20 2.03
C ASP A 53 -2.15 0.39 3.30
N HIS A 54 -0.90 0.15 3.67
CA HIS A 54 -0.58 -0.44 4.96
C HIS A 54 -0.41 0.68 5.98
N ILE A 55 -1.21 0.66 7.03
CA ILE A 55 -1.18 1.72 8.06
C ILE A 55 0.22 1.80 8.65
N ILE A 56 0.76 0.66 9.04
CA ILE A 56 2.15 0.52 9.43
C ILE A 56 2.89 -0.09 8.25
N PRO A 57 3.93 0.57 7.70
CA PRO A 57 4.67 0.00 6.58
C PRO A 57 5.19 -1.39 6.92
N HIS A 58 4.93 -2.34 6.03
CA HIS A 58 5.26 -3.73 6.31
C HIS A 58 6.76 -4.03 6.23
N ARG A 59 7.48 -3.29 5.39
CA ARG A 59 8.94 -3.42 5.23
C ARG A 59 9.40 -4.87 5.05
N GLY A 60 8.62 -5.65 4.30
CA GLY A 60 8.90 -7.05 4.04
C GLY A 60 8.35 -8.02 5.07
N ASP A 61 7.74 -7.54 6.15
CA ASP A 61 7.12 -8.39 7.16
C ASP A 61 5.77 -8.89 6.64
N GLN A 62 5.67 -10.19 6.40
CA GLN A 62 4.48 -10.78 5.82
C GLN A 62 3.28 -10.74 6.78
N LYS A 63 3.52 -10.72 8.07
CA LYS A 63 2.42 -10.59 9.04
C LYS A 63 1.77 -9.24 8.91
N LEU A 64 2.55 -8.17 8.83
CA LEU A 64 2.03 -6.82 8.62
C LEU A 64 1.40 -6.70 7.24
N PHE A 65 2.01 -7.34 6.24
CA PHE A 65 1.53 -7.26 4.86
C PHE A 65 0.11 -7.82 4.71
N TRP A 66 -0.16 -8.97 5.34
CA TRP A 66 -1.43 -9.68 5.18
C TRP A 66 -2.44 -9.42 6.30
N ASP A 67 -2.08 -8.60 7.27
CA ASP A 67 -2.99 -8.24 8.35
C ASP A 67 -4.00 -7.22 7.85
N GLN A 68 -5.25 -7.65 7.67
CA GLN A 68 -6.30 -6.77 7.14
C GLN A 68 -6.60 -5.61 8.08
N ASN A 69 -6.32 -5.76 9.37
CA ASN A 69 -6.47 -4.65 10.32
C ASN A 69 -5.40 -3.59 10.10
N ASN A 70 -4.34 -3.92 9.36
CA ASN A 70 -3.29 -2.99 8.99
C ASN A 70 -3.53 -2.37 7.61
N TRP A 71 -4.65 -2.65 6.96
CA TRP A 71 -4.98 -2.10 5.65
C TRP A 71 -5.93 -0.92 5.81
N GLN A 72 -5.83 0.01 4.88
CA GLN A 72 -6.81 1.10 4.79
C GLN A 72 -6.96 1.52 3.34
N SER A 73 -8.15 2.04 3.01
CA SER A 73 -8.44 2.54 1.67
C SER A 73 -8.06 4.01 1.59
N LEU A 74 -7.26 4.36 0.60
CA LEU A 74 -6.84 5.75 0.37
C LEU A 74 -7.03 6.12 -1.09
N CYS A 75 -7.34 7.39 -1.33
CA CYS A 75 -7.20 7.93 -2.68
C CYS A 75 -5.72 8.18 -2.94
N LYS A 76 -5.37 8.33 -4.22
CA LYS A 76 -3.97 8.49 -4.60
C LYS A 76 -3.33 9.69 -3.89
N SER A 77 -4.05 10.79 -3.80
CA SER A 77 -3.53 12.00 -3.18
C SER A 77 -3.16 11.79 -1.72
N CYS A 78 -4.05 11.15 -0.95
CA CYS A 78 -3.78 10.88 0.46
C CYS A 78 -2.65 9.88 0.65
N HIS A 79 -2.60 8.89 -0.23
CA HIS A 79 -1.52 7.90 -0.20
C HIS A 79 -0.17 8.56 -0.48
N ASP A 80 -0.12 9.43 -1.48
CA ASP A 80 1.12 10.14 -1.81
C ASP A 80 1.58 11.02 -0.66
N LYS A 81 0.65 11.72 0.00
CA LYS A 81 0.97 12.53 1.16
C LYS A 81 1.56 11.69 2.30
N LYS A 82 0.96 10.55 2.56
CA LYS A 82 1.45 9.65 3.61
C LYS A 82 2.85 9.17 3.30
N THR A 83 3.10 8.79 2.06
CA THR A 83 4.42 8.33 1.63
C THR A 83 5.48 9.40 1.85
N LEU A 84 5.16 10.66 1.55
CA LEU A 84 6.10 11.76 1.70
C LEU A 84 6.36 12.13 3.15
N THR A 85 5.36 11.98 4.02
CA THR A 85 5.47 12.48 5.38
C THR A 85 5.81 11.41 6.41
N GLU A 86 5.41 10.16 6.17
CA GLU A 86 5.55 9.11 7.17
C GLU A 86 6.44 7.97 6.71
N ASP A 87 6.44 7.69 5.41
CA ASP A 87 7.21 6.59 4.87
C ASP A 87 8.18 7.11 3.84
N ILE A 88 9.43 7.29 4.26
CA ILE A 88 10.45 7.83 3.39
C ILE A 88 10.97 6.82 2.39
N ASN A 89 10.51 5.57 2.49
CA ASN A 89 10.94 4.53 1.55
C ASN A 89 9.73 3.99 0.79
N PRO A 90 9.37 4.61 -0.35
CA PRO A 90 8.17 4.23 -1.09
C PRO A 90 8.19 2.82 -1.64
N THR A 91 9.32 2.14 -1.67
CA THR A 91 9.36 0.78 -2.15
C THR A 91 8.52 -0.17 -1.32
N TYR A 92 8.18 0.19 -0.10
CA TYR A 92 7.39 -0.66 0.77
C TYR A 92 5.92 -0.30 0.79
N THR A 93 5.52 0.70 0.03
CA THR A 93 4.16 1.22 0.10
C THR A 93 3.18 0.43 -0.75
N TYR A 94 3.67 -0.20 -1.78
CA TYR A 94 2.81 -0.93 -2.70
C TYR A 94 3.02 -2.40 -2.66
#